data_d964c47cab17abcdb02189191162113c
#
_entry.id   d964c47cab17abcdb02189191162113c
#
_cell.length_a   1.000
_cell.length_b   1.000
_cell.length_c   1.000
_cell.angle_alpha   90.00
_cell.angle_beta   90.00
_cell.angle_gamma   90.00
#
_symmetry.space_group_name_H-M   'P 1'
#
loop_
_entity.id
_entity.type
_entity.pdbx_description
1 polymer ?
#
loop_
_entity_poly.entity_id
_entity_poly.type
_entity_poly.pdbx_seq_one_letter_code
_entity_poly.pdbx_strand_id
1 'polypeptide(L)'
;NYLGTVNVALEAHPYLKQTEGKLVFFTSSSYTRGRAFYSIYSSTKAAIVNFVQAVAQEWDGDGIKINCINPERTKTPMRQKNFGIEPDDTLLMPERVAEATLRTLASDCTGQVIDVRRKVEN
;
A
#
# COMPACT_ATOMS: atom_id res chain seq x y z
N ASN A 1 -9.30 2.83 -9.74
CA ASN A 1 -8.29 2.45 -8.78
C ASN A 1 -8.88 2.20 -7.38
N TYR A 2 -9.60 3.17 -6.82
CA TYR A 2 -10.29 2.97 -5.52
C TYR A 2 -11.37 1.88 -5.61
N LEU A 3 -12.20 1.91 -6.63
CA LEU A 3 -13.24 0.91 -6.83
C LEU A 3 -12.64 -0.49 -7.01
N GLY A 4 -11.53 -0.61 -7.70
CA GLY A 4 -10.81 -1.88 -7.83
C GLY A 4 -10.36 -2.43 -6.48
N THR A 5 -9.84 -1.57 -5.61
CA THR A 5 -9.46 -1.93 -4.25
C THR A 5 -10.66 -2.45 -3.46
N VAL A 6 -11.78 -1.74 -3.49
CA VAL A 6 -13.02 -2.14 -2.81
C VAL A 6 -13.51 -3.49 -3.34
N ASN A 7 -13.53 -3.66 -4.66
CA ASN A 7 -13.99 -4.90 -5.29
C ASN A 7 -13.12 -6.09 -4.89
N VAL A 8 -11.79 -5.94 -4.90
CA VAL A 8 -10.87 -7.00 -4.46
C VAL A 8 -11.14 -7.38 -3.01
N ALA A 9 -11.30 -6.39 -2.13
CA ALA A 9 -11.57 -6.64 -0.72
C ALA A 9 -12.88 -7.40 -0.53
N LEU A 10 -13.96 -6.98 -1.19
CA LEU A 10 -15.27 -7.63 -1.09
C LEU A 10 -15.23 -9.07 -1.59
N GLU A 11 -14.59 -9.32 -2.73
CA GLU A 11 -14.49 -10.66 -3.30
C GLU A 11 -13.56 -11.57 -2.48
N ALA A 12 -12.50 -11.03 -1.89
CA ALA A 12 -11.57 -11.78 -1.08
C ALA A 12 -12.11 -12.12 0.32
N HIS A 13 -13.03 -11.33 0.86
CA HIS A 13 -13.50 -11.43 2.24
C HIS A 13 -13.92 -12.85 2.66
N PRO A 14 -14.79 -13.57 1.91
CA PRO A 14 -15.20 -14.91 2.32
C PRO A 14 -14.04 -15.90 2.45
N TYR A 15 -13.07 -15.80 1.53
CA TYR A 15 -11.90 -16.68 1.54
C TYR A 15 -10.94 -16.33 2.67
N LEU A 16 -10.73 -15.04 2.92
CA LEU A 16 -9.88 -14.58 4.02
C LEU A 16 -10.48 -14.97 5.37
N LYS A 17 -11.80 -14.89 5.49
CA LYS A 17 -12.50 -15.27 6.72
C LYS A 17 -12.31 -16.77 7.07
N GLN A 18 -12.33 -17.62 6.04
CA GLN A 18 -12.13 -19.08 6.24
C GLN A 18 -10.76 -19.42 6.81
N THR A 19 -9.75 -18.64 6.48
CA THR A 19 -8.35 -18.94 6.81
C THR A 19 -7.74 -17.96 7.81
N GLU A 20 -8.53 -17.01 8.32
CA GLU A 20 -8.01 -15.87 9.09
C GLU A 20 -6.84 -15.22 8.35
N GLY A 21 -7.08 -14.95 7.05
CA GLY A 21 -6.06 -14.54 6.10
C GLY A 21 -5.65 -13.08 6.24
N LYS A 22 -4.76 -12.69 5.35
CA LYS A 22 -4.17 -11.35 5.35
C LYS A 22 -4.22 -10.73 3.96
N LEU A 23 -4.43 -9.42 3.90
CA LEU A 23 -4.55 -8.67 2.66
C LEU A 23 -3.71 -7.40 2.77
N VAL A 24 -3.01 -7.08 1.69
CA VAL A 24 -2.19 -5.87 1.60
C VAL A 24 -2.58 -5.10 0.36
N PHE A 25 -2.79 -3.81 0.52
CA PHE A 25 -2.94 -2.87 -0.59
C PHE A 25 -1.75 -1.91 -0.63
N PHE A 26 -1.56 -1.26 -1.78
CA PHE A 26 -0.50 -0.28 -1.96
C PHE A 26 -1.09 1.12 -2.11
N THR A 27 -0.52 2.06 -1.38
CA THR A 27 -0.81 3.48 -1.51
C THR A 27 0.44 4.21 -2.01
N SER A 28 0.50 5.52 -1.85
CA SER A 28 1.68 6.30 -2.18
C SER A 28 1.80 7.49 -1.24
N SER A 29 2.96 8.13 -1.20
CA SER A 29 3.18 9.33 -0.39
C SER A 29 2.17 10.44 -0.69
N SER A 30 1.49 10.38 -1.85
CA SER A 30 0.43 11.32 -2.21
C SER A 30 -0.82 11.21 -1.33
N TYR A 31 -0.97 10.16 -0.52
CA TYR A 31 -2.13 10.02 0.35
C TYR A 31 -2.16 11.06 1.49
N THR A 32 -1.02 11.63 1.86
CA THR A 32 -0.91 12.57 2.99
C THR A 32 -1.41 13.98 2.65
N ARG A 33 -1.40 14.35 1.38
CA ARG A 33 -1.89 15.64 0.91
C ARG A 33 -2.15 15.61 -0.58
N GLY A 34 -3.07 16.47 -1.04
CA GLY A 34 -3.30 16.69 -2.46
C GLY A 34 -2.10 17.32 -3.14
N ARG A 35 -1.86 16.94 -4.38
CA ARG A 35 -0.78 17.49 -5.21
C ARG A 35 -1.37 18.05 -6.50
N ALA A 36 -0.85 19.21 -6.93
CA ALA A 36 -1.24 19.82 -8.19
C ALA A 36 -1.05 18.83 -9.34
N PHE A 37 -2.00 18.79 -10.26
CA PHE A 37 -2.05 17.89 -11.43
C PHE A 37 -2.23 16.41 -11.11
N TYR A 38 -2.35 16.03 -9.83
CA TYR A 38 -2.55 14.65 -9.37
C TYR A 38 -3.80 14.51 -8.48
N SER A 39 -4.80 15.38 -8.69
CA SER A 39 -5.98 15.44 -7.81
C SER A 39 -6.70 14.10 -7.69
N ILE A 40 -6.94 13.41 -8.80
CA ILE A 40 -7.60 12.11 -8.79
C ILE A 40 -6.70 11.03 -8.20
N TYR A 41 -5.43 10.99 -8.62
CA TYR A 41 -4.48 10.00 -8.10
C TYR A 41 -4.30 10.13 -6.59
N SER A 42 -4.01 11.33 -6.09
CA SER A 42 -3.75 11.54 -4.66
C SER A 42 -5.00 11.30 -3.80
N SER A 43 -6.18 11.76 -4.26
CA SER A 43 -7.43 11.50 -3.54
C SER A 43 -7.78 10.01 -3.52
N THR A 44 -7.53 9.29 -4.61
CA THR A 44 -7.74 7.85 -4.68
C THR A 44 -6.82 7.11 -3.70
N LYS A 45 -5.55 7.49 -3.62
CA LYS A 45 -4.60 6.87 -2.68
C LYS A 45 -4.94 7.17 -1.23
N ALA A 46 -5.44 8.36 -0.93
CA ALA A 46 -5.95 8.71 0.40
C ALA A 46 -7.20 7.89 0.75
N ALA A 47 -8.10 7.69 -0.22
CA ALA A 47 -9.29 6.88 -0.04
C ALA A 47 -8.95 5.42 0.28
N ILE A 48 -7.93 4.85 -0.35
CA ILE A 48 -7.47 3.49 -0.07
C ILE A 48 -7.01 3.36 1.38
N VAL A 49 -6.23 4.30 1.89
CA VAL A 49 -5.76 4.29 3.28
C VAL A 49 -6.94 4.34 4.25
N ASN A 50 -7.86 5.27 4.03
CA ASN A 50 -9.05 5.40 4.88
C ASN A 50 -9.89 4.13 4.87
N PHE A 51 -10.11 3.56 3.70
CA PHE A 51 -10.86 2.31 3.52
C PHE A 51 -10.21 1.15 4.29
N VAL A 52 -8.90 0.97 4.17
CA VAL A 52 -8.16 -0.09 4.86
C VAL A 52 -8.27 0.05 6.37
N GLN A 53 -8.15 1.26 6.89
CA GLN A 53 -8.27 1.51 8.32
C GLN A 53 -9.66 1.17 8.86
N ALA A 54 -10.70 1.53 8.13
CA ALA A 54 -12.08 1.20 8.50
C ALA A 54 -12.35 -0.31 8.45
N VAL A 55 -11.96 -0.94 7.33
CA VAL A 55 -12.17 -2.37 7.12
C VAL A 55 -11.38 -3.22 8.12
N ALA A 56 -10.21 -2.78 8.53
CA ALA A 56 -9.43 -3.47 9.57
C ALA A 56 -10.23 -3.62 10.86
N GLN A 57 -10.99 -2.60 11.24
CA GLN A 57 -11.86 -2.63 12.40
C GLN A 57 -13.09 -3.52 12.17
N GLU A 58 -13.69 -3.41 11.00
CA GLU A 58 -14.88 -4.21 10.63
C GLU A 58 -14.57 -5.72 10.60
N TRP A 59 -13.37 -6.08 10.15
CA TRP A 59 -12.96 -7.47 9.97
C TRP A 59 -12.21 -8.06 11.16
N ASP A 60 -12.02 -7.30 12.21
CA ASP A 60 -11.27 -7.76 13.39
C ASP A 60 -11.87 -9.03 14.00
N GLY A 61 -13.20 -9.08 14.12
CA GLY A 61 -13.91 -10.25 14.63
C GLY A 61 -13.79 -11.49 13.73
N ASP A 62 -13.43 -11.33 12.46
CA ASP A 62 -13.21 -12.43 11.52
C ASP A 62 -11.76 -12.93 11.54
N GLY A 63 -10.88 -12.30 12.31
CA GLY A 63 -9.47 -12.66 12.39
C GLY A 63 -8.65 -12.23 11.16
N ILE A 64 -9.21 -11.42 10.27
CA ILE A 64 -8.55 -10.96 9.04
C ILE A 64 -7.67 -9.75 9.36
N LYS A 65 -6.44 -9.74 8.82
CA LYS A 65 -5.53 -8.60 8.92
C LYS A 65 -5.42 -7.90 7.57
N ILE A 66 -5.55 -6.58 7.55
CA ILE A 66 -5.50 -5.78 6.33
C ILE A 66 -4.66 -4.53 6.58
N ASN A 67 -3.69 -4.29 5.70
CA ASN A 67 -2.73 -3.20 5.83
C ASN A 67 -2.47 -2.54 4.47
N CYS A 68 -1.85 -1.37 4.51
CA CYS A 68 -1.34 -0.68 3.33
C CYS A 68 0.18 -0.61 3.37
N ILE A 69 0.81 -0.73 2.21
CA ILE A 69 2.23 -0.44 2.02
C ILE A 69 2.32 0.93 1.32
N ASN A 70 3.15 1.79 1.88
CA ASN A 70 3.40 3.14 1.34
C ASN A 70 4.87 3.26 0.94
N PRO A 71 5.23 2.88 -0.30
CA PRO A 71 6.62 2.99 -0.74
C PRO A 71 6.94 4.42 -1.19
N GLU A 72 8.17 4.85 -0.93
CA GLU A 72 8.76 6.00 -1.59
C GLU A 72 8.90 5.75 -3.10
N ARG A 73 9.41 6.77 -3.83
CA ARG A 73 9.70 6.63 -5.26
C ARG A 73 10.51 5.37 -5.52
N THR A 74 9.94 4.47 -6.29
CA THR A 74 10.49 3.14 -6.54
C THR A 74 10.94 3.00 -7.98
N LYS A 75 12.09 2.40 -8.20
CA LYS A 75 12.63 2.16 -9.53
C LYS A 75 11.82 1.06 -10.22
N THR A 76 10.91 1.46 -11.11
CA THR A 76 10.05 0.57 -11.88
C THR A 76 10.01 1.02 -13.34
N PRO A 77 9.67 0.11 -14.29
CA PRO A 77 9.48 0.50 -15.68
C PRO A 77 8.43 1.61 -15.83
N MET A 78 7.35 1.57 -15.07
CA MET A 78 6.31 2.61 -15.08
C MET A 78 6.87 3.96 -14.66
N ARG A 79 7.72 4.02 -13.64
CA ARG A 79 8.33 5.26 -13.20
C ARG A 79 9.29 5.82 -14.25
N GLN A 80 10.10 4.97 -14.86
CA GLN A 80 11.00 5.39 -15.93
C GLN A 80 10.22 5.96 -17.13
N LYS A 81 9.10 5.35 -17.48
CA LYS A 81 8.23 5.82 -18.56
C LYS A 81 7.67 7.21 -18.27
N ASN A 82 7.31 7.50 -17.02
CA ASN A 82 6.65 8.75 -16.63
C ASN A 82 7.63 9.87 -16.27
N PHE A 83 8.80 9.54 -15.72
CA PHE A 83 9.74 10.52 -15.15
C PHE A 83 11.16 10.43 -15.76
N GLY A 84 11.39 9.54 -16.72
CA GLY A 84 12.69 9.33 -17.32
C GLY A 84 13.65 8.55 -16.40
N ILE A 85 14.93 8.59 -16.75
CA ILE A 85 15.98 7.94 -15.96
C ILE A 85 16.37 8.88 -14.83
N GLU A 86 16.24 8.37 -13.60
CA GLU A 86 16.61 9.08 -12.38
C GLU A 86 17.81 8.38 -11.72
N PRO A 87 18.68 9.11 -10.96
CA PRO A 87 19.78 8.46 -10.25
C PRO A 87 19.29 7.38 -9.29
N ASP A 88 19.93 6.22 -9.29
CA ASP A 88 19.54 5.06 -8.49
C ASP A 88 19.54 5.37 -6.98
N ASP A 89 20.45 6.25 -6.51
CA ASP A 89 20.51 6.66 -5.11
C ASP A 89 19.31 7.51 -4.66
N THR A 90 18.48 7.97 -5.59
CA THR A 90 17.25 8.73 -5.30
C THR A 90 16.01 7.84 -5.29
N LEU A 91 16.15 6.56 -5.64
CA LEU A 91 15.04 5.63 -5.81
C LEU A 91 15.13 4.46 -4.83
N LEU A 92 13.96 4.00 -4.40
CA LEU A 92 13.83 2.77 -3.64
C LEU A 92 13.89 1.58 -4.61
N MET A 93 14.60 0.51 -4.25
CA MET A 93 14.61 -0.69 -5.05
C MET A 93 13.34 -1.52 -4.83
N PRO A 94 12.75 -2.13 -5.88
CA PRO A 94 11.53 -2.94 -5.76
C PRO A 94 11.64 -4.07 -4.73
N GLU A 95 12.82 -4.66 -4.59
CA GLU A 95 13.09 -5.74 -3.63
C GLU A 95 12.83 -5.30 -2.18
N ARG A 96 13.11 -4.03 -1.86
CA ARG A 96 12.83 -3.47 -0.53
C ARG A 96 11.32 -3.40 -0.26
N VAL A 97 10.54 -3.05 -1.28
CA VAL A 97 9.08 -3.01 -1.18
C VAL A 97 8.53 -4.42 -0.99
N ALA A 98 9.02 -5.37 -1.77
CA ALA A 98 8.62 -6.78 -1.67
C ALA A 98 8.95 -7.35 -0.27
N GLU A 99 10.14 -7.08 0.23
CA GLU A 99 10.57 -7.53 1.57
C GLU A 99 9.68 -6.97 2.69
N ALA A 100 9.38 -5.67 2.64
CA ALA A 100 8.48 -5.04 3.60
C ALA A 100 7.06 -5.61 3.52
N THR A 101 6.58 -5.90 2.31
CA THR A 101 5.27 -6.52 2.08
C THR A 101 5.20 -7.92 2.70
N LEU A 102 6.22 -8.75 2.45
CA LEU A 102 6.29 -10.11 3.02
C LEU A 102 6.38 -10.05 4.56
N ARG A 103 7.15 -9.13 5.09
CA ARG A 103 7.27 -8.93 6.55
C ARG A 103 5.94 -8.53 7.17
N THR A 104 5.20 -7.65 6.51
CA THR A 104 3.86 -7.24 6.94
C THR A 104 2.90 -8.43 6.93
N LEU A 105 2.91 -9.23 5.87
CA LEU A 105 2.09 -10.44 5.78
C LEU A 105 2.46 -11.50 6.82
N ALA A 106 3.70 -11.53 7.27
CA ALA A 106 4.15 -12.46 8.32
C ALA A 106 3.85 -11.95 9.74
N SER A 107 3.45 -10.68 9.89
CA SER A 107 3.13 -10.06 11.18
C SER A 107 1.65 -10.20 11.53
N ASP A 108 1.29 -9.84 12.76
CA ASP A 108 -0.10 -9.80 13.21
C ASP A 108 -0.70 -8.38 13.21
N CYS A 109 -0.01 -7.41 12.61
CA CYS A 109 -0.53 -6.06 12.53
C CYS A 109 -1.74 -5.96 11.60
N THR A 110 -2.62 -4.99 11.87
CA THR A 110 -3.78 -4.70 11.03
C THR A 110 -4.11 -3.21 11.11
N GLY A 111 -4.66 -2.66 10.04
CA GLY A 111 -5.03 -1.25 9.96
C GLY A 111 -3.85 -0.31 9.88
N GLN A 112 -2.67 -0.80 9.52
CA GLN A 112 -1.43 -0.01 9.49
C GLN A 112 -1.10 0.47 8.10
N VAL A 113 -0.45 1.63 8.02
CA VAL A 113 0.24 2.11 6.83
C VAL A 113 1.74 1.93 7.08
N ILE A 114 2.35 1.05 6.31
CA ILE A 114 3.75 0.70 6.46
C ILE A 114 4.57 1.53 5.49
N ASP A 115 5.32 2.49 6.00
CA ASP A 115 6.21 3.31 5.18
C ASP A 115 7.46 2.52 4.81
N VAL A 116 7.76 2.47 3.51
CA VAL A 116 8.99 1.86 3.01
C VAL A 116 9.86 2.97 2.44
N ARG A 117 10.95 3.27 3.13
CA ARG A 117 11.84 4.38 2.80
C ARG A 117 13.23 3.88 2.46
N ARG A 118 13.96 4.69 1.69
CA ARG A 118 15.38 4.45 1.47
C ARG A 118 16.11 4.53 2.81
N LYS A 119 17.15 3.71 2.97
CA LYS A 119 18.05 3.90 4.10
C LYS A 119 18.81 5.19 3.89
N VAL A 120 18.73 6.08 4.88
CA VAL A 120 19.64 7.22 4.97
C VAL A 120 20.82 6.72 5.77
N GLU A 121 21.98 6.60 5.13
CA GLU A 121 23.23 6.34 5.83
C GLU A 121 23.62 7.64 6.54
N ASN A 122 23.67 7.60 7.86
CA ASN A 122 24.22 8.67 8.66
C ASN A 122 25.72 8.48 8.80
#